data_acef4553dc58af394ea440ddad1518a0
#
_entry.id   acef4553dc58af394ea440ddad1518a0
#
_cell.length_a   1.000
_cell.length_b   1.000
_cell.length_c   1.000
_cell.angle_alpha   90.00
_cell.angle_beta   90.00
_cell.angle_gamma   90.00
#
_symmetry.space_group_name_H-M   'P 1'
#
loop_
_entity.id
_entity.type
_entity.pdbx_description
1 polymer ?
#
loop_
_entity_poly.entity_id
_entity_poly.type
_entity_poly.pdbx_seq_one_letter_code
_entity_poly.pdbx_strand_id
1 'polypeptide(L)'
;DLPTENPSPEGVEPMPGHRRAEQLTPPLGILPTPVDALIDPRMARSWDTRPARWFLATTVDVGFVYARPRASVGYGKPFTSWAGLDVNPLATGNGLGAYGGLRIELPYVDLRVGARYFRAFTRTYLAPQPSYDRLQLETESGALARVLTLESELDVSIPAGPGNVLARASASYLTNVPDGMYVFEETLRVIVKPPLVWRGRAGYALRFGRYSQHSIGFVVDVLDVPARDDSRTVRLGPIVRLVLSRRVELRGSFVTSVFSPDRIGLLSGDFTELGVRYRWATE
;
A
#
# COMPACT_ATOMS: atom_id res chain seq x y z
N ASP A 1 -60.48 37.77 -44.72
CA ASP A 1 -59.05 37.80 -44.39
C ASP A 1 -58.87 37.48 -42.92
N LEU A 2 -58.46 36.26 -42.68
CA LEU A 2 -58.16 35.74 -41.31
C LEU A 2 -56.64 35.59 -41.20
N PRO A 3 -56.01 36.09 -40.15
CA PRO A 3 -54.60 35.81 -39.90
C PRO A 3 -54.43 34.41 -39.29
N THR A 4 -53.69 33.56 -39.93
CA THR A 4 -53.23 32.27 -39.39
C THR A 4 -52.09 32.51 -38.39
N GLU A 5 -52.40 32.41 -37.12
CA GLU A 5 -51.38 32.24 -36.08
C GLU A 5 -50.79 30.85 -36.15
N ASN A 6 -49.49 30.78 -36.38
CA ASN A 6 -48.71 29.57 -36.30
C ASN A 6 -48.30 29.38 -34.81
N PRO A 7 -48.65 28.29 -34.11
CA PRO A 7 -48.19 28.07 -32.77
C PRO A 7 -46.69 27.74 -32.79
N SER A 8 -45.92 28.53 -32.05
CA SER A 8 -44.51 28.19 -31.72
C SER A 8 -44.41 26.81 -31.07
N PRO A 9 -43.44 26.00 -31.46
CA PRO A 9 -43.24 24.73 -30.79
C PRO A 9 -42.78 25.00 -29.35
N GLU A 10 -43.63 24.59 -28.39
CA GLU A 10 -43.29 24.56 -26.97
C GLU A 10 -41.94 23.86 -26.77
N GLY A 11 -41.11 24.54 -26.01
CA GLY A 11 -39.76 24.07 -25.73
C GLY A 11 -39.76 22.69 -25.07
N VAL A 12 -39.17 21.75 -25.78
CA VAL A 12 -38.77 20.47 -25.19
C VAL A 12 -37.72 20.78 -24.13
N GLU A 13 -38.11 20.71 -22.87
CA GLU A 13 -37.13 20.72 -21.76
C GLU A 13 -36.07 19.65 -22.01
N PRO A 14 -34.80 19.99 -22.07
CA PRO A 14 -33.75 18.99 -22.23
C PRO A 14 -33.75 18.07 -21.01
N MET A 15 -33.97 16.79 -21.28
CA MET A 15 -33.88 15.74 -20.24
C MET A 15 -32.65 15.91 -19.37
N PRO A 16 -32.73 15.82 -18.03
CA PRO A 16 -31.65 16.10 -17.10
C PRO A 16 -30.49 15.09 -17.15
N GLY A 17 -30.43 14.25 -18.18
CA GLY A 17 -29.45 13.17 -18.28
C GLY A 17 -28.10 13.52 -18.90
N HIS A 18 -28.02 14.56 -19.75
CA HIS A 18 -26.81 14.80 -20.53
C HIS A 18 -25.77 15.75 -19.91
N ARG A 19 -26.12 16.56 -18.94
CA ARG A 19 -25.16 17.45 -18.28
C ARG A 19 -24.27 16.77 -17.22
N ARG A 20 -24.56 15.54 -16.83
CA ARG A 20 -23.80 14.83 -15.81
C ARG A 20 -22.60 14.05 -16.32
N ALA A 21 -22.52 13.75 -17.59
CA ALA A 21 -21.41 12.98 -18.16
C ALA A 21 -20.12 13.79 -18.31
N GLU A 22 -20.22 15.08 -18.58
CA GLU A 22 -19.04 15.96 -18.73
C GLU A 22 -18.36 16.34 -17.41
N GLN A 23 -19.10 16.36 -16.30
CA GLN A 23 -18.53 16.67 -14.98
C GLN A 23 -17.86 15.48 -14.29
N LEU A 24 -17.92 14.29 -14.87
CA LEU A 24 -17.41 13.05 -14.28
C LEU A 24 -16.06 12.61 -14.84
N THR A 25 -15.57 13.25 -15.87
CA THR A 25 -14.21 13.05 -16.37
C THR A 25 -13.31 14.10 -15.71
N PRO A 26 -12.56 13.75 -14.66
CA PRO A 26 -11.58 14.68 -14.12
C PRO A 26 -10.58 15.00 -15.22
N PRO A 27 -10.11 16.25 -15.31
CA PRO A 27 -9.15 16.64 -16.32
C PRO A 27 -7.93 15.73 -16.23
N LEU A 28 -7.47 15.24 -17.37
CA LEU A 28 -6.25 14.45 -17.49
C LEU A 28 -5.13 15.13 -16.72
N GLY A 29 -4.66 14.50 -15.64
CA GLY A 29 -3.49 14.97 -14.89
C GLY A 29 -3.72 15.34 -13.44
N ILE A 30 -4.95 15.54 -12.96
CA ILE A 30 -5.20 15.94 -11.56
C ILE A 30 -6.24 14.98 -10.96
N LEU A 31 -5.79 13.92 -10.34
CA LEU A 31 -6.69 12.99 -9.66
C LEU A 31 -6.23 12.73 -8.24
N PRO A 32 -7.13 12.90 -7.28
CA PRO A 32 -6.88 12.39 -5.95
C PRO A 32 -6.63 10.88 -6.05
N THR A 33 -5.68 10.41 -5.29
CA THR A 33 -5.37 8.99 -5.15
C THR A 33 -6.38 8.17 -4.35
N PRO A 34 -7.35 8.73 -3.64
CA PRO A 34 -8.36 7.87 -3.04
C PRO A 34 -9.08 7.12 -4.14
N VAL A 35 -9.06 5.81 -4.01
CA VAL A 35 -9.71 4.89 -4.95
C VAL A 35 -11.17 5.23 -5.15
N ASP A 36 -11.81 5.68 -4.10
CA ASP A 36 -13.23 5.98 -4.08
C ASP A 36 -13.61 7.19 -4.93
N ALA A 37 -12.71 8.13 -5.13
CA ALA A 37 -12.89 9.25 -6.06
C ALA A 37 -12.71 8.86 -7.54
N LEU A 38 -12.10 7.70 -7.79
CA LEU A 38 -11.84 7.16 -9.13
C LEU A 38 -12.90 6.15 -9.59
N ILE A 39 -13.80 5.73 -8.68
CA ILE A 39 -14.86 4.78 -8.95
C ILE A 39 -16.13 5.51 -9.37
N ASP A 40 -17.04 4.80 -10.03
CA ASP A 40 -18.41 5.30 -10.29
C ASP A 40 -18.95 5.99 -9.03
N PRO A 41 -19.41 7.25 -9.13
CA PRO A 41 -19.99 7.97 -8.00
C PRO A 41 -21.14 7.23 -7.30
N ARG A 42 -21.76 6.28 -7.95
CA ARG A 42 -22.79 5.40 -7.35
C ARG A 42 -22.19 4.41 -6.36
N MET A 43 -20.91 4.06 -6.53
CA MET A 43 -20.16 3.15 -5.66
C MET A 43 -19.35 3.89 -4.59
N ALA A 44 -18.93 5.12 -4.85
CA ALA A 44 -18.10 5.95 -3.96
C ALA A 44 -18.90 6.67 -2.85
N ARG A 45 -20.17 6.35 -2.67
CA ARG A 45 -21.15 7.20 -2.02
C ARG A 45 -20.94 7.53 -0.54
N SER A 46 -20.23 6.74 0.21
CA SER A 46 -20.28 6.92 1.66
C SER A 46 -19.03 7.51 2.27
N TRP A 47 -17.87 7.34 1.67
CA TRP A 47 -16.63 7.69 2.36
C TRP A 47 -16.10 9.09 2.02
N ASP A 48 -16.25 9.53 0.77
CA ASP A 48 -15.71 10.82 0.32
C ASP A 48 -16.74 11.95 0.32
N THR A 49 -18.02 11.65 0.15
CA THR A 49 -19.09 12.66 0.02
C THR A 49 -19.55 13.28 1.34
N ARG A 50 -19.24 12.66 2.47
CA ARG A 50 -19.60 13.16 3.79
C ARG A 50 -18.55 14.13 4.35
N PRO A 51 -18.92 15.07 5.22
CA PRO A 51 -17.97 15.95 5.90
C PRO A 51 -17.00 15.13 6.76
N ALA A 52 -15.88 15.77 7.12
CA ALA A 52 -14.93 15.19 8.06
C ALA A 52 -15.61 14.86 9.41
N ARG A 53 -15.33 13.68 9.95
CA ARG A 53 -15.92 13.16 11.18
C ARG A 53 -14.99 12.15 11.86
N TRP A 54 -15.31 11.85 13.10
CA TRP A 54 -14.73 10.65 13.74
C TRP A 54 -15.26 9.39 13.09
N PHE A 55 -14.39 8.43 12.87
CA PHE A 55 -14.75 7.16 12.27
C PHE A 55 -13.93 6.00 12.83
N LEU A 56 -14.50 4.81 12.69
CA LEU A 56 -13.80 3.54 12.77
C LEU A 56 -13.77 2.93 11.38
N ALA A 57 -12.61 2.49 10.93
CA ALA A 57 -12.46 1.81 9.66
C ALA A 57 -11.71 0.50 9.83
N THR A 58 -12.02 -0.45 8.96
CA THR A 58 -11.29 -1.72 8.87
C THR A 58 -10.85 -1.98 7.45
N THR A 59 -9.66 -2.56 7.33
CA THR A 59 -9.13 -3.08 6.07
C THR A 59 -8.63 -4.48 6.33
N VAL A 60 -8.97 -5.42 5.49
CA VAL A 60 -8.45 -6.80 5.56
C VAL A 60 -7.71 -7.08 4.26
N ASP A 61 -6.41 -7.26 4.38
CA ASP A 61 -5.55 -7.71 3.29
C ASP A 61 -5.30 -9.21 3.46
N VAL A 62 -5.73 -10.00 2.49
CA VAL A 62 -5.45 -11.45 2.43
C VAL A 62 -4.66 -11.71 1.18
N GLY A 63 -3.41 -12.09 1.35
CA GLY A 63 -2.48 -12.37 0.28
C GLY A 63 -1.96 -13.80 0.32
N PHE A 64 -1.14 -14.12 -0.67
CA PHE A 64 -0.51 -15.44 -0.79
C PHE A 64 0.46 -15.73 0.39
N VAL A 65 1.09 -14.71 0.93
CA VAL A 65 2.14 -14.87 1.96
C VAL A 65 1.74 -14.32 3.34
N TYR A 66 0.60 -13.66 3.46
CA TYR A 66 0.18 -13.03 4.71
C TYR A 66 -1.33 -12.83 4.81
N ALA A 67 -1.80 -12.66 6.03
CA ALA A 67 -3.09 -12.06 6.35
C ALA A 67 -2.85 -10.88 7.30
N ARG A 68 -3.39 -9.72 6.97
CA ARG A 68 -3.19 -8.49 7.71
C ARG A 68 -4.51 -7.71 7.84
N PRO A 69 -5.33 -8.03 8.84
CA PRO A 69 -6.41 -7.16 9.22
C PRO A 69 -5.86 -5.87 9.82
N ARG A 70 -6.52 -4.75 9.55
CA ARG A 70 -6.18 -3.43 10.06
C ARG A 70 -7.42 -2.79 10.64
N ALA A 71 -7.28 -2.12 11.77
CA ALA A 71 -8.29 -1.27 12.35
C ALA A 71 -7.73 0.15 12.50
N SER A 72 -8.50 1.14 12.09
CA SER A 72 -8.10 2.55 12.16
C SER A 72 -9.19 3.35 12.85
N VAL A 73 -8.79 4.23 13.76
CA VAL A 73 -9.65 5.22 14.42
C VAL A 73 -9.06 6.59 14.14
N GLY A 74 -9.87 7.49 13.60
CA GLY A 74 -9.37 8.79 13.23
C GLY A 74 -10.46 9.82 12.96
N TYR A 75 -10.00 11.03 12.66
CA TYR A 75 -10.83 12.15 12.26
C TYR A 75 -10.55 12.51 10.81
N GLY A 76 -11.59 12.72 10.03
CA GLY A 76 -11.52 13.07 8.62
C GLY A 76 -12.46 12.27 7.76
N LYS A 77 -12.07 12.01 6.53
CA LYS A 77 -12.77 11.17 5.55
C LYS A 77 -12.03 9.84 5.42
N PRO A 78 -12.62 8.70 5.84
CA PRO A 78 -11.98 7.39 5.79
C PRO A 78 -11.45 7.08 4.38
N PHE A 79 -10.24 6.52 4.30
CA PHE A 79 -9.57 6.12 3.06
C PHE A 79 -9.27 7.24 2.04
N THR A 80 -9.42 8.50 2.45
CA THR A 80 -9.31 9.66 1.54
C THR A 80 -8.41 10.75 2.11
N SER A 81 -8.81 11.30 3.30
CA SER A 81 -8.09 12.38 3.96
C SER A 81 -8.42 12.34 5.45
N TRP A 82 -7.52 11.84 6.25
CA TRP A 82 -7.72 11.65 7.68
C TRP A 82 -6.41 11.55 8.45
N ALA A 83 -6.51 11.71 9.75
CA ALA A 83 -5.43 11.45 10.69
C ALA A 83 -5.94 10.67 11.90
N GLY A 84 -5.13 9.76 12.44
CA GLY A 84 -5.50 8.97 13.60
C GLY A 84 -4.56 7.84 13.91
N LEU A 85 -5.08 6.84 14.62
CA LEU A 85 -4.38 5.64 15.03
C LEU A 85 -4.68 4.50 14.05
N ASP A 86 -3.66 3.70 13.77
CA ASP A 86 -3.71 2.53 12.91
C ASP A 86 -3.09 1.34 13.64
N VAL A 87 -3.82 0.22 13.73
CA VAL A 87 -3.36 -1.02 14.35
C VAL A 87 -3.55 -2.16 13.38
N ASN A 88 -2.54 -3.00 13.21
CA ASN A 88 -2.67 -4.17 12.36
C ASN A 88 -1.91 -5.37 12.92
N PRO A 89 -2.60 -6.44 13.33
CA PRO A 89 -1.97 -7.74 13.48
C PRO A 89 -1.51 -8.26 12.11
N LEU A 90 -0.42 -8.97 12.11
CA LEU A 90 0.20 -9.58 10.94
C LEU A 90 0.42 -11.05 11.19
N ALA A 91 -0.15 -11.91 10.37
CA ALA A 91 0.13 -13.34 10.36
C ALA A 91 0.84 -13.70 9.06
N THR A 92 1.96 -14.38 9.18
CA THR A 92 2.72 -14.97 8.05
C THR A 92 2.93 -16.45 8.29
N GLY A 93 3.36 -17.20 7.29
CA GLY A 93 3.76 -18.59 7.47
C GLY A 93 4.92 -18.79 8.46
N ASN A 94 5.70 -17.74 8.75
CA ASN A 94 6.90 -17.80 9.56
C ASN A 94 6.75 -17.18 10.97
N GLY A 95 5.63 -16.49 11.25
CA GLY A 95 5.48 -15.83 12.53
C GLY A 95 4.22 -14.96 12.64
N LEU A 96 4.08 -14.38 13.83
CA LEU A 96 3.03 -13.43 14.16
C LEU A 96 3.63 -12.10 14.56
N GLY A 97 2.94 -11.04 14.22
CA GLY A 97 3.30 -9.68 14.61
C GLY A 97 2.10 -8.80 14.85
N ALA A 98 2.36 -7.63 15.40
CA ALA A 98 1.37 -6.57 15.51
C ALA A 98 2.08 -5.22 15.33
N TYR A 99 1.44 -4.35 14.58
CA TYR A 99 1.84 -2.95 14.41
C TYR A 99 0.83 -2.05 15.09
N GLY A 100 1.30 -0.94 15.65
CA GLY A 100 0.48 0.15 16.13
C GLY A 100 1.19 1.49 15.92
N GLY A 101 0.46 2.49 15.44
CA GLY A 101 1.07 3.78 15.14
C GLY A 101 0.08 4.86 14.73
N LEU A 102 0.65 6.01 14.43
CA LEU A 102 -0.05 7.16 13.85
C LEU A 102 -0.07 7.04 12.32
N ARG A 103 -1.16 7.49 11.72
CA ARG A 103 -1.30 7.61 10.28
C ARG A 103 -1.95 8.92 9.89
N ILE A 104 -1.39 9.55 8.87
CA ILE A 104 -1.95 10.72 8.20
C ILE A 104 -2.08 10.37 6.73
N GLU A 105 -3.29 10.28 6.24
CA GLU A 105 -3.60 10.01 4.84
C GLU A 105 -4.20 11.26 4.21
N LEU A 106 -3.56 11.73 3.15
CA LEU A 106 -3.96 12.87 2.31
C LEU A 106 -4.14 12.36 0.87
N PRO A 107 -4.76 13.13 -0.04
CA PRO A 107 -5.04 12.65 -1.39
C PRO A 107 -3.85 12.09 -2.16
N TYR A 108 -2.64 12.57 -1.88
CA TYR A 108 -1.42 12.19 -2.60
C TYR A 108 -0.33 11.62 -1.70
N VAL A 109 -0.53 11.68 -0.39
CA VAL A 109 0.50 11.38 0.61
C VAL A 109 -0.10 10.54 1.72
N ASP A 110 0.56 9.46 2.09
CA ASP A 110 0.24 8.62 3.25
C ASP A 110 1.48 8.51 4.12
N LEU A 111 1.44 9.06 5.32
CA LEU A 111 2.51 8.98 6.30
C LEU A 111 2.10 8.07 7.45
N ARG A 112 2.95 7.14 7.80
CA ARG A 112 2.80 6.23 8.94
C ARG A 112 4.04 6.27 9.82
N VAL A 113 3.85 6.32 11.11
CA VAL A 113 4.92 6.23 12.12
C VAL A 113 4.43 5.39 13.28
N GLY A 114 5.19 4.37 13.66
CA GLY A 114 4.76 3.49 14.73
C GLY A 114 5.78 2.44 15.13
N ALA A 115 5.31 1.43 15.83
CA ALA A 115 6.11 0.31 16.27
C ALA A 115 5.46 -1.00 15.86
N ARG A 116 6.27 -1.96 15.51
CA ARG A 116 5.87 -3.32 15.17
C ARG A 116 6.66 -4.31 15.99
N TYR A 117 5.96 -5.20 16.69
CA TYR A 117 6.55 -6.38 17.30
C TYR A 117 6.30 -7.60 16.43
N PHE A 118 7.32 -8.39 16.19
CA PHE A 118 7.22 -9.64 15.44
C PHE A 118 7.91 -10.78 16.21
N ARG A 119 7.25 -11.94 16.24
CA ARG A 119 7.78 -13.19 16.80
C ARG A 119 7.77 -14.27 15.72
N ALA A 120 8.94 -14.77 15.40
CA ALA A 120 9.10 -15.89 14.48
C ALA A 120 8.67 -17.21 15.12
N PHE A 121 8.18 -18.16 14.31
CA PHE A 121 7.87 -19.53 14.70
C PHE A 121 9.05 -20.48 14.47
N THR A 122 9.80 -20.25 13.41
CA THR A 122 10.86 -21.16 12.96
C THR A 122 12.19 -20.44 12.77
N ARG A 123 12.17 -19.16 12.42
CA ARG A 123 13.40 -18.41 12.14
C ARG A 123 14.10 -17.97 13.42
N THR A 124 15.41 -18.14 13.42
CA THR A 124 16.30 -17.77 14.52
C THR A 124 17.08 -16.50 14.19
N TYR A 125 17.82 -15.99 15.17
CA TYR A 125 18.85 -15.02 14.90
C TYR A 125 20.00 -15.69 14.14
N LEU A 126 20.66 -14.94 13.26
CA LEU A 126 21.67 -15.43 12.33
C LEU A 126 23.06 -15.02 12.80
N ALA A 127 24.01 -15.94 12.78
CA ALA A 127 25.41 -15.62 12.99
C ALA A 127 25.93 -14.73 11.85
N PRO A 128 26.83 -13.76 12.12
CA PRO A 128 27.36 -12.84 11.09
C PRO A 128 28.04 -13.58 9.94
N GLN A 129 27.58 -13.32 8.73
CA GLN A 129 28.16 -13.86 7.50
C GLN A 129 28.13 -12.80 6.38
N PRO A 130 29.07 -12.87 5.41
CA PRO A 130 29.06 -11.95 4.26
C PRO A 130 27.80 -12.10 3.38
N SER A 131 27.30 -13.32 3.23
CA SER A 131 26.14 -13.65 2.42
C SER A 131 25.42 -14.86 3.02
N TYR A 132 24.12 -14.93 2.82
CA TYR A 132 23.28 -16.04 3.28
C TYR A 132 22.55 -16.67 2.10
N ASP A 133 22.32 -17.97 2.20
CA ASP A 133 21.44 -18.68 1.28
C ASP A 133 20.10 -19.05 1.95
N ARG A 134 19.17 -19.54 1.14
CA ARG A 134 17.83 -19.90 1.62
C ARG A 134 17.90 -21.04 2.66
N LEU A 135 18.77 -22.02 2.45
CA LEU A 135 18.86 -23.19 3.32
C LEU A 135 19.32 -22.79 4.74
N GLN A 136 20.28 -21.87 4.83
CA GLN A 136 20.76 -21.35 6.12
C GLN A 136 19.62 -20.67 6.91
N LEU A 137 18.73 -19.92 6.23
CA LEU A 137 17.55 -19.33 6.89
C LEU A 137 16.56 -20.37 7.44
N GLU A 138 16.52 -21.55 6.87
CA GLU A 138 15.57 -22.61 7.23
C GLU A 138 16.14 -23.62 8.22
N THR A 139 17.48 -23.76 8.29
CA THR A 139 18.15 -24.84 9.04
C THR A 139 18.96 -24.32 10.23
N GLU A 140 19.18 -23.02 10.35
CA GLU A 140 19.98 -22.50 11.48
C GLU A 140 19.27 -22.75 12.81
N SER A 141 20.00 -23.32 13.76
CA SER A 141 19.50 -23.63 15.09
C SER A 141 19.86 -22.49 16.05
N GLY A 142 18.93 -22.10 16.89
CA GLY A 142 19.18 -21.01 17.85
C GLY A 142 17.91 -20.50 18.51
N ALA A 143 18.04 -19.36 19.18
CA ALA A 143 16.89 -18.68 19.77
C ALA A 143 15.98 -18.10 18.69
N LEU A 144 14.68 -18.35 18.81
CA LEU A 144 13.68 -17.80 17.87
C LEU A 144 13.72 -16.27 17.86
N ALA A 145 13.72 -15.70 16.68
CA ALA A 145 13.80 -14.26 16.49
C ALA A 145 12.54 -13.55 17.04
N ARG A 146 12.78 -12.51 17.83
CA ARG A 146 11.77 -11.61 18.38
C ARG A 146 12.29 -10.19 18.21
N VAL A 147 11.61 -9.42 17.38
CA VAL A 147 12.07 -8.10 16.98
C VAL A 147 11.03 -7.06 17.29
N LEU A 148 11.45 -5.98 17.93
CA LEU A 148 10.67 -4.75 18.00
C LEU A 148 11.27 -3.76 16.99
N THR A 149 10.46 -3.29 16.07
CA THR A 149 10.86 -2.36 15.00
C THR A 149 10.10 -1.06 15.19
N LEU A 150 10.82 0.04 15.32
CA LEU A 150 10.25 1.39 15.15
C LEU A 150 10.31 1.71 13.67
N GLU A 151 9.19 2.07 13.07
CA GLU A 151 9.12 2.27 11.63
C GLU A 151 8.41 3.56 11.24
N SER A 152 8.90 4.16 10.16
CA SER A 152 8.25 5.27 9.48
C SER A 152 8.15 4.94 7.99
N GLU A 153 7.03 5.27 7.38
CA GLU A 153 6.79 5.06 5.95
C GLU A 153 6.03 6.25 5.37
N LEU A 154 6.54 6.77 4.28
CA LEU A 154 5.94 7.84 3.49
C LEU A 154 5.64 7.29 2.10
N ASP A 155 4.37 7.22 1.74
CA ASP A 155 3.90 6.90 0.40
C ASP A 155 3.44 8.17 -0.31
N VAL A 156 3.86 8.33 -1.56
CA VAL A 156 3.47 9.45 -2.43
C VAL A 156 2.96 8.90 -3.75
N SER A 157 1.82 9.42 -4.22
CA SER A 157 1.24 9.04 -5.50
C SER A 157 0.67 10.27 -6.20
N ILE A 158 1.44 10.83 -7.12
CA ILE A 158 1.12 12.07 -7.82
C ILE A 158 0.63 11.77 -9.22
N PRO A 159 -0.55 12.29 -9.63
CA PRO A 159 -1.02 12.17 -10.99
C PRO A 159 -0.04 12.78 -11.99
N ALA A 160 0.25 12.05 -13.05
CA ALA A 160 1.12 12.49 -14.13
C ALA A 160 0.66 11.84 -15.45
N GLY A 161 0.18 12.63 -16.37
CA GLY A 161 -0.36 12.14 -17.65
C GLY A 161 -1.47 11.09 -17.44
N PRO A 162 -1.44 9.95 -18.14
CA PRO A 162 -2.48 8.91 -18.04
C PRO A 162 -2.35 8.04 -16.79
N GLY A 163 -1.44 8.36 -15.86
CA GLY A 163 -1.15 7.53 -14.71
C GLY A 163 -0.75 8.31 -13.47
N ASN A 164 -0.01 7.64 -12.59
CA ASN A 164 0.55 8.22 -11.37
C ASN A 164 2.04 7.90 -11.27
N VAL A 165 2.84 8.87 -10.88
CA VAL A 165 4.18 8.67 -10.35
C VAL A 165 4.03 8.19 -8.91
N LEU A 166 4.71 7.11 -8.58
CA LEU A 166 4.70 6.47 -7.28
C LEU A 166 6.06 6.63 -6.62
N ALA A 167 6.08 7.01 -5.36
CA ALA A 167 7.28 7.01 -4.54
C ALA A 167 6.94 6.49 -3.14
N ARG A 168 7.88 5.76 -2.54
CA ARG A 168 7.84 5.35 -1.14
C ARG A 168 9.20 5.50 -0.54
N ALA A 169 9.25 6.02 0.68
CA ALA A 169 10.43 6.02 1.51
C ALA A 169 10.08 5.40 2.86
N SER A 170 10.88 4.50 3.38
CA SER A 170 10.70 3.97 4.72
C SER A 170 12.02 3.79 5.45
N ALA A 171 11.98 3.94 6.76
CA ALA A 171 13.08 3.66 7.65
C ALA A 171 12.57 2.79 8.80
N SER A 172 13.34 1.77 9.17
CA SER A 172 13.03 0.83 10.22
C SER A 172 14.22 0.68 11.15
N TYR A 173 14.00 0.95 12.43
CA TYR A 173 14.99 0.80 13.48
C TYR A 173 14.66 -0.44 14.32
N LEU A 174 15.50 -1.46 14.24
CA LEU A 174 15.29 -2.75 14.88
C LEU A 174 15.95 -2.77 16.25
N THR A 175 15.20 -3.24 17.25
CA THR A 175 15.67 -3.46 18.62
C THR A 175 15.42 -4.91 19.04
N ASN A 176 15.91 -5.28 20.22
CA ASN A 176 15.78 -6.64 20.78
C ASN A 176 16.49 -7.74 19.96
N VAL A 177 17.47 -7.37 19.16
CA VAL A 177 18.36 -8.34 18.50
C VAL A 177 19.63 -8.45 19.33
N PRO A 178 20.11 -9.65 19.66
CA PRO A 178 21.35 -9.82 20.40
C PRO A 178 22.55 -9.19 19.69
N ASP A 179 23.49 -8.67 20.46
CA ASP A 179 24.68 -8.02 19.93
C ASP A 179 25.43 -8.93 18.95
N GLY A 180 25.83 -8.35 17.83
CA GLY A 180 26.56 -9.06 16.79
C GLY A 180 25.73 -10.04 15.96
N MET A 181 24.44 -10.24 16.24
CA MET A 181 23.57 -11.12 15.47
C MET A 181 22.82 -10.35 14.38
N TYR A 182 22.45 -11.07 13.33
CA TYR A 182 21.62 -10.60 12.24
C TYR A 182 20.22 -11.20 12.35
N VAL A 183 19.27 -10.60 11.66
CA VAL A 183 17.90 -11.11 11.63
C VAL A 183 17.28 -10.96 10.24
N PHE A 184 16.48 -11.94 9.82
CA PHE A 184 15.65 -11.80 8.63
C PHE A 184 14.40 -10.99 8.98
N GLU A 185 14.27 -9.84 8.36
CA GLU A 185 13.11 -8.96 8.53
C GLU A 185 12.00 -9.36 7.57
N GLU A 186 10.90 -9.89 8.11
CA GLU A 186 9.83 -10.56 7.32
C GLU A 186 9.03 -9.61 6.44
N THR A 187 8.86 -8.33 6.80
CA THR A 187 8.07 -7.38 5.99
C THR A 187 8.90 -6.74 4.89
N LEU A 188 10.18 -6.51 5.13
CA LEU A 188 11.12 -6.01 4.14
C LEU A 188 11.77 -7.14 3.33
N ARG A 189 11.73 -8.38 3.85
CA ARG A 189 12.30 -9.58 3.23
C ARG A 189 13.78 -9.44 2.91
N VAL A 190 14.52 -8.97 3.89
CA VAL A 190 15.96 -8.71 3.82
C VAL A 190 16.62 -9.11 5.14
N ILE A 191 17.89 -9.52 5.07
CA ILE A 191 18.68 -9.81 6.26
C ILE A 191 19.29 -8.50 6.76
N VAL A 192 18.97 -8.16 8.00
CA VAL A 192 19.35 -6.92 8.64
C VAL A 192 20.40 -7.17 9.71
N LYS A 193 21.49 -6.44 9.64
CA LYS A 193 22.35 -6.15 10.77
C LYS A 193 21.80 -4.92 11.48
N PRO A 194 21.28 -5.04 12.69
CA PRO A 194 20.71 -3.89 13.40
C PRO A 194 21.70 -2.72 13.53
N PRO A 195 21.23 -1.49 13.74
CA PRO A 195 19.84 -1.17 14.06
C PRO A 195 18.97 -0.71 12.90
N LEU A 196 19.54 -0.25 11.80
CA LEU A 196 18.82 0.52 10.78
C LEU A 196 18.74 -0.22 9.44
N VAL A 197 17.57 -0.16 8.83
CA VAL A 197 17.36 -0.46 7.42
C VAL A 197 16.47 0.63 6.81
N TRP A 198 16.79 1.06 5.60
CA TRP A 198 15.93 1.97 4.85
C TRP A 198 15.56 1.39 3.48
N ARG A 199 14.45 1.86 2.95
CA ARG A 199 13.92 1.47 1.65
C ARG A 199 13.45 2.70 0.91
N GLY A 200 13.83 2.79 -0.37
CA GLY A 200 13.26 3.71 -1.33
C GLY A 200 12.58 2.94 -2.46
N ARG A 201 11.39 3.34 -2.86
CA ARG A 201 10.68 2.83 -4.03
C ARG A 201 10.30 3.98 -4.94
N ALA A 202 10.45 3.78 -6.24
CA ALA A 202 9.92 4.69 -7.26
C ALA A 202 9.28 3.89 -8.38
N GLY A 203 8.31 4.48 -9.06
CA GLY A 203 7.64 3.82 -10.16
C GLY A 203 6.59 4.67 -10.84
N TYR A 204 5.94 4.05 -11.82
CA TYR A 204 4.84 4.65 -12.55
C TYR A 204 3.73 3.63 -12.77
N ALA A 205 2.49 4.02 -12.56
CA ALA A 205 1.32 3.20 -12.78
C ALA A 205 0.34 3.89 -13.74
N LEU A 206 0.10 3.26 -14.88
CA LEU A 206 -0.95 3.64 -15.83
C LEU A 206 -2.32 3.33 -15.23
N ARG A 207 -3.27 4.24 -15.42
CA ARG A 207 -4.66 4.04 -15.04
C ARG A 207 -5.49 3.65 -16.25
N PHE A 208 -6.45 2.76 -16.03
CA PHE A 208 -7.34 2.28 -17.06
C PHE A 208 -8.73 1.93 -16.48
N GLY A 209 -9.66 1.56 -17.37
CA GLY A 209 -11.06 1.34 -17.03
C GLY A 209 -11.91 2.59 -17.24
N ARG A 210 -13.23 2.43 -17.25
CA ARG A 210 -14.19 3.49 -17.57
C ARG A 210 -14.04 4.74 -16.71
N TYR A 211 -13.64 4.55 -15.44
CA TYR A 211 -13.47 5.61 -14.44
C TYR A 211 -12.02 5.74 -13.99
N SER A 212 -11.06 5.22 -14.77
CA SER A 212 -9.64 5.19 -14.39
C SER A 212 -9.36 4.52 -13.02
N GLN A 213 -10.22 3.57 -12.64
CA GLN A 213 -10.20 2.92 -11.33
C GLN A 213 -9.17 1.82 -11.19
N HIS A 214 -8.73 1.23 -12.30
CA HIS A 214 -7.71 0.20 -12.32
C HIS A 214 -6.34 0.81 -12.57
N SER A 215 -5.29 0.13 -12.16
CA SER A 215 -3.92 0.53 -12.52
C SER A 215 -3.02 -0.67 -12.75
N ILE A 216 -2.07 -0.50 -13.66
CA ILE A 216 -0.95 -1.40 -13.91
C ILE A 216 0.31 -0.57 -14.00
N GLY A 217 1.38 -1.01 -13.38
CA GLY A 217 2.60 -0.23 -13.33
C GLY A 217 3.83 -1.07 -13.12
N PHE A 218 4.94 -0.35 -12.98
CA PHE A 218 6.24 -0.91 -12.72
C PHE A 218 6.95 -0.10 -11.64
N VAL A 219 7.64 -0.78 -10.74
CA VAL A 219 8.37 -0.17 -9.64
C VAL A 219 9.78 -0.70 -9.54
N VAL A 220 10.66 0.13 -9.01
CA VAL A 220 12.01 -0.21 -8.58
C VAL A 220 12.13 0.07 -7.10
N ASP A 221 12.65 -0.88 -6.34
CA ASP A 221 12.99 -0.77 -4.93
C ASP A 221 14.48 -0.78 -4.74
N VAL A 222 14.97 0.05 -3.84
CA VAL A 222 16.31 -0.01 -3.30
C VAL A 222 16.21 -0.13 -1.78
N LEU A 223 16.84 -1.16 -1.22
CA LEU A 223 16.96 -1.34 0.23
C LEU A 223 18.45 -1.34 0.58
N ASP A 224 18.76 -0.80 1.74
CA ASP A 224 20.11 -0.77 2.24
C ASP A 224 20.13 -0.91 3.77
N VAL A 225 21.14 -1.60 4.28
CA VAL A 225 21.38 -1.84 5.71
C VAL A 225 22.72 -1.20 6.07
N PRO A 226 22.77 0.06 6.51
CA PRO A 226 24.02 0.82 6.67
C PRO A 226 25.07 0.17 7.58
N ALA A 227 24.62 -0.67 8.50
CA ALA A 227 25.53 -1.39 9.41
C ALA A 227 26.21 -2.61 8.78
N ARG A 228 25.81 -3.03 7.56
CA ARG A 228 26.31 -4.21 6.85
C ARG A 228 26.96 -3.78 5.54
N ASP A 229 28.22 -4.16 5.34
CA ASP A 229 28.94 -3.89 4.09
C ASP A 229 28.23 -4.56 2.90
N ASP A 230 28.23 -3.90 1.75
CA ASP A 230 27.63 -4.37 0.49
C ASP A 230 26.19 -4.88 0.63
N SER A 231 25.40 -4.27 1.51
CA SER A 231 24.07 -4.74 1.87
C SER A 231 22.97 -4.35 0.90
N ARG A 232 23.29 -3.57 -0.14
CA ARG A 232 22.28 -3.02 -1.06
C ARG A 232 21.53 -4.13 -1.79
N THR A 233 20.22 -4.06 -1.72
CA THR A 233 19.30 -4.93 -2.48
C THR A 233 18.50 -4.07 -3.44
N VAL A 234 18.48 -4.44 -4.71
CA VAL A 234 17.67 -3.80 -5.75
C VAL A 234 16.64 -4.79 -6.25
N ARG A 235 15.40 -4.35 -6.29
CA ARG A 235 14.26 -5.13 -6.79
C ARG A 235 13.53 -4.35 -7.85
N LEU A 236 12.92 -5.05 -8.77
CA LEU A 236 12.07 -4.42 -9.78
C LEU A 236 10.96 -5.38 -10.19
N GLY A 237 9.85 -4.82 -10.65
CA GLY A 237 8.78 -5.63 -11.15
C GLY A 237 7.44 -4.92 -11.30
N PRO A 238 6.48 -5.61 -11.92
CA PRO A 238 5.16 -5.09 -12.15
C PRO A 238 4.32 -5.06 -10.87
N ILE A 239 3.41 -4.08 -10.86
CA ILE A 239 2.33 -3.96 -9.89
C ILE A 239 1.00 -3.83 -10.62
N VAL A 240 -0.05 -4.36 -10.05
CA VAL A 240 -1.40 -4.27 -10.59
C VAL A 240 -2.41 -4.02 -9.47
N ARG A 241 -3.44 -3.25 -9.78
CA ARG A 241 -4.57 -3.01 -8.90
C ARG A 241 -5.84 -2.98 -9.71
N LEU A 242 -6.78 -3.87 -9.36
CA LEU A 242 -8.09 -3.96 -9.99
C LEU A 242 -9.15 -3.67 -8.94
N VAL A 243 -9.88 -2.61 -9.10
CA VAL A 243 -10.97 -2.21 -8.20
C VAL A 243 -12.26 -2.86 -8.67
N LEU A 244 -12.77 -3.80 -7.89
CA LEU A 244 -14.01 -4.52 -8.19
C LEU A 244 -15.23 -3.80 -7.63
N SER A 245 -15.08 -3.16 -6.48
CA SER A 245 -16.09 -2.33 -5.85
C SER A 245 -15.43 -1.32 -4.90
N ARG A 246 -16.19 -0.42 -4.29
CA ARG A 246 -15.66 0.47 -3.25
C ARG A 246 -15.04 -0.27 -2.05
N ARG A 247 -15.46 -1.52 -1.83
CA ARG A 247 -15.00 -2.32 -0.69
C ARG A 247 -13.96 -3.37 -1.05
N VAL A 248 -13.91 -3.79 -2.32
CA VAL A 248 -13.09 -4.93 -2.75
C VAL A 248 -12.17 -4.53 -3.88
N GLU A 249 -10.89 -4.79 -3.70
CA GLU A 249 -9.89 -4.67 -4.76
C GLU A 249 -8.96 -5.88 -4.79
N LEU A 250 -8.52 -6.25 -5.97
CA LEU A 250 -7.43 -7.19 -6.19
C LEU A 250 -6.13 -6.39 -6.33
N ARG A 251 -5.09 -6.89 -5.73
CA ARG A 251 -3.75 -6.32 -5.82
C ARG A 251 -2.75 -7.37 -6.23
N GLY A 252 -1.78 -6.99 -7.01
CA GLY A 252 -0.65 -7.80 -7.40
C GLY A 252 0.64 -7.01 -7.33
N SER A 253 1.66 -7.61 -6.71
CA SER A 253 3.02 -7.10 -6.66
C SER A 253 3.96 -8.26 -6.94
N PHE A 254 4.70 -8.18 -8.05
CA PHE A 254 5.69 -9.16 -8.47
C PHE A 254 7.05 -8.49 -8.60
N VAL A 255 7.54 -7.96 -7.49
CA VAL A 255 8.79 -7.20 -7.43
C VAL A 255 9.91 -8.14 -6.98
N THR A 256 10.68 -8.63 -7.94
CA THR A 256 11.75 -9.61 -7.71
C THR A 256 13.09 -8.93 -7.48
N SER A 257 13.95 -9.56 -6.69
CA SER A 257 15.32 -9.09 -6.49
C SER A 257 16.15 -9.38 -7.74
N VAL A 258 16.78 -8.33 -8.27
CA VAL A 258 17.71 -8.41 -9.39
C VAL A 258 19.16 -8.27 -8.95
N PHE A 259 19.37 -7.64 -7.79
CA PHE A 259 20.64 -7.56 -7.12
C PHE A 259 20.43 -7.71 -5.62
N SER A 260 21.18 -8.59 -4.99
CA SER A 260 21.17 -8.79 -3.54
C SER A 260 22.48 -9.43 -3.11
N PRO A 261 23.04 -9.06 -1.97
CA PRO A 261 24.18 -9.75 -1.39
C PRO A 261 23.82 -11.18 -0.97
N ASP A 262 22.56 -11.43 -0.68
CA ASP A 262 22.05 -12.71 -0.18
C ASP A 262 21.42 -13.53 -1.30
N ARG A 263 21.70 -14.84 -1.30
CA ARG A 263 21.19 -15.81 -2.29
C ARG A 263 19.91 -16.49 -1.81
N ILE A 264 18.96 -15.70 -1.32
CA ILE A 264 17.70 -16.21 -0.77
C ILE A 264 16.58 -16.30 -1.81
N GLY A 265 16.89 -16.02 -3.07
CA GLY A 265 15.98 -16.21 -4.21
C GLY A 265 14.68 -15.42 -4.07
N LEU A 266 13.55 -16.08 -4.33
CA LEU A 266 12.23 -15.45 -4.24
C LEU A 266 11.89 -14.92 -2.84
N LEU A 267 12.56 -15.38 -1.78
CA LEU A 267 12.35 -14.84 -0.43
C LEU A 267 12.75 -13.38 -0.33
N SER A 268 13.68 -12.89 -1.16
CA SER A 268 14.06 -11.47 -1.19
C SER A 268 13.10 -10.60 -2.00
N GLY A 269 12.13 -11.17 -2.72
CA GLY A 269 11.17 -10.41 -3.51
C GLY A 269 10.04 -9.82 -2.66
N ASP A 270 9.44 -8.73 -3.14
CA ASP A 270 8.25 -8.14 -2.54
C ASP A 270 6.98 -8.61 -3.25
N PHE A 271 6.33 -9.61 -2.67
CA PHE A 271 5.03 -10.15 -3.08
C PHE A 271 3.93 -9.82 -2.06
N THR A 272 4.18 -8.84 -1.20
CA THR A 272 3.31 -8.51 -0.07
C THR A 272 1.98 -7.89 -0.46
N GLU A 273 1.80 -7.48 -1.71
CA GLU A 273 0.52 -6.94 -2.20
C GLU A 273 -0.21 -7.91 -3.14
N LEU A 274 0.24 -9.16 -3.28
CA LEU A 274 -0.46 -10.15 -4.08
C LEU A 274 -1.64 -10.74 -3.29
N GLY A 275 -2.85 -10.26 -3.56
CA GLY A 275 -4.03 -10.72 -2.83
C GLY A 275 -5.28 -9.86 -3.02
N VAL A 276 -6.19 -10.03 -2.10
CA VAL A 276 -7.48 -9.33 -2.04
C VAL A 276 -7.48 -8.37 -0.87
N ARG A 277 -7.96 -7.15 -1.10
CA ARG A 277 -8.23 -6.15 -0.06
C ARG A 277 -9.71 -5.92 0.09
N TYR A 278 -10.21 -6.02 1.31
CA TYR A 278 -11.55 -5.58 1.69
C TYR A 278 -11.45 -4.35 2.60
N ARG A 279 -12.34 -3.38 2.40
CA ARG A 279 -12.42 -2.13 3.20
C ARG A 279 -13.82 -1.87 3.68
N TRP A 280 -13.92 -1.37 4.91
CA TRP A 280 -15.16 -0.93 5.53
C TRP A 280 -14.89 0.25 6.47
N ALA A 281 -15.82 1.16 6.59
CA ALA A 281 -15.79 2.25 7.56
C ALA A 281 -17.19 2.55 8.06
N THR A 282 -17.26 3.13 9.27
CA THR A 282 -18.50 3.65 9.82
C THR A 282 -19.05 4.78 8.93
N GLU A 283 -20.34 4.76 8.71
CA GLU A 283 -21.07 5.76 7.90
C GLU A 283 -21.55 6.95 8.74
#